data_852a682caa8ee9a962a9d4221e214050
#
_entry.id   852a682caa8ee9a962a9d4221e214050
#
_cell.length_a   1.000
_cell.length_b   1.000
_cell.length_c   1.000
_cell.angle_alpha   90.00
_cell.angle_beta   90.00
_cell.angle_gamma   90.00
#
_symmetry.space_group_name_H-M   'P 1'
#
loop_
_entity.id
_entity.type
_entity.pdbx_description
1 polymer ?
#
loop_
_entity_poly.entity_id
_entity_poly.type
_entity_poly.pdbx_seq_one_letter_code
_entity_poly.pdbx_strand_id
1 'polypeptide(L)'
;MVDLRAKPYYLSDSDIAWVENTIASMSAEEKVGQLFWQLTAGNSEEYLQELMEKYHLGGCRYNAMPGQMVLNQNRILQKYAKVPVFIACNPEQGGNGVCPDGTFVSSQVKIGATGKTEYAQAMGRVSGAQIKATGCNMAFAPVVDITYNWECEEVLARAYGNDPKMVAGKP
;
A
#
# COMPACT_ATOMS: atom_id res chain seq x y z
N MET A 1 -12.22 16.88 -17.52
CA MET A 1 -12.58 16.56 -16.13
C MET A 1 -12.67 15.05 -16.04
N VAL A 2 -12.19 14.43 -14.97
CA VAL A 2 -12.25 12.97 -14.80
C VAL A 2 -13.71 12.58 -14.50
N ASP A 3 -14.21 11.54 -15.18
CA ASP A 3 -15.53 10.98 -14.86
C ASP A 3 -15.41 10.03 -13.65
N LEU A 4 -15.82 10.51 -12.49
CA LEU A 4 -15.75 9.75 -11.24
C LEU A 4 -16.81 8.65 -11.11
N ARG A 5 -17.85 8.66 -11.98
CA ARG A 5 -18.84 7.56 -12.03
C ARG A 5 -18.35 6.37 -12.85
N ALA A 6 -17.43 6.64 -13.80
CA ALA A 6 -16.86 5.62 -14.66
C ALA A 6 -15.74 4.81 -13.96
N LYS A 7 -15.32 3.71 -14.62
CA LYS A 7 -14.13 2.94 -14.22
C LYS A 7 -12.89 3.86 -14.16
N PRO A 8 -12.02 3.71 -13.17
CA PRO A 8 -12.00 2.69 -12.12
C PRO A 8 -12.74 3.08 -10.83
N TYR A 9 -13.34 4.26 -10.75
CA TYR A 9 -13.79 4.86 -9.49
C TYR A 9 -15.16 4.37 -9.05
N TYR A 10 -16.15 4.33 -9.95
CA TYR A 10 -17.54 3.91 -9.68
C TYR A 10 -18.18 4.58 -8.44
N LEU A 11 -17.91 5.88 -8.23
CA LEU A 11 -18.38 6.62 -7.06
C LEU A 11 -19.87 6.95 -7.16
N SER A 12 -20.55 6.93 -6.02
CA SER A 12 -21.91 7.46 -5.88
C SER A 12 -21.92 9.00 -5.93
N ASP A 13 -23.11 9.59 -6.09
CA ASP A 13 -23.25 11.06 -6.10
C ASP A 13 -22.80 11.69 -4.77
N SER A 14 -23.04 11.02 -3.65
CA SER A 14 -22.57 11.47 -2.33
C SER A 14 -21.04 11.43 -2.21
N ASP A 15 -20.40 10.40 -2.75
CA ASP A 15 -18.93 10.29 -2.73
C ASP A 15 -18.29 11.35 -3.63
N ILE A 16 -18.89 11.59 -4.82
CA ILE A 16 -18.43 12.65 -5.73
C ILE A 16 -18.55 14.02 -5.06
N ALA A 17 -19.69 14.31 -4.44
CA ALA A 17 -19.89 15.56 -3.72
C ALA A 17 -18.86 15.73 -2.58
N TRP A 18 -18.54 14.64 -1.86
CA TRP A 18 -17.48 14.67 -0.84
C TRP A 18 -16.12 15.02 -1.43
N VAL A 19 -15.74 14.37 -2.54
CA VAL A 19 -14.46 14.65 -3.25
C VAL A 19 -14.39 16.09 -3.70
N GLU A 20 -15.41 16.58 -4.38
CA GLU A 20 -15.46 17.95 -4.93
C GLU A 20 -15.39 19.01 -3.83
N ASN A 21 -16.19 18.85 -2.77
CA ASN A 21 -16.19 19.75 -1.63
C ASN A 21 -14.86 19.73 -0.88
N THR A 22 -14.25 18.56 -0.71
CA THR A 22 -12.93 18.43 -0.08
C THR A 22 -11.88 19.20 -0.88
N ILE A 23 -11.80 18.96 -2.19
CA ILE A 23 -10.83 19.66 -3.07
C ILE A 23 -11.09 21.16 -3.09
N ALA A 24 -12.36 21.61 -3.12
CA ALA A 24 -12.72 23.03 -3.10
C ALA A 24 -12.33 23.72 -1.79
N SER A 25 -12.37 23.01 -0.66
CA SER A 25 -12.00 23.53 0.66
C SER A 25 -10.50 23.57 0.95
N MET A 26 -9.67 22.94 0.10
CA MET A 26 -8.23 22.85 0.30
C MET A 26 -7.50 24.07 -0.25
N SER A 27 -6.49 24.56 0.50
CA SER A 27 -5.53 25.55 0.03
C SER A 27 -4.61 24.97 -1.07
N ALA A 28 -3.82 25.81 -1.71
CA ALA A 28 -2.82 25.35 -2.69
C ALA A 28 -1.76 24.47 -2.02
N GLU A 29 -1.29 24.83 -0.83
CA GLU A 29 -0.32 24.07 -0.04
C GLU A 29 -0.87 22.69 0.33
N GLU A 30 -2.11 22.64 0.81
CA GLU A 30 -2.78 21.37 1.13
C GLU A 30 -2.89 20.47 -0.10
N LYS A 31 -3.26 20.99 -1.27
CA LYS A 31 -3.33 20.22 -2.52
C LYS A 31 -1.96 19.71 -2.95
N VAL A 32 -0.92 20.53 -2.83
CA VAL A 32 0.46 20.12 -3.13
C VAL A 32 0.91 19.02 -2.16
N GLY A 33 0.65 19.18 -0.86
CA GLY A 33 1.00 18.19 0.16
C GLY A 33 0.42 16.79 -0.14
N GLN A 34 -0.81 16.73 -0.67
CA GLN A 34 -1.45 15.45 -1.04
C GLN A 34 -0.67 14.66 -2.12
N LEU A 35 0.21 15.30 -2.88
CA LEU A 35 1.02 14.63 -3.91
C LEU A 35 2.31 13.99 -3.35
N PHE A 36 2.63 14.23 -2.07
CA PHE A 36 3.86 13.74 -1.46
C PHE A 36 3.59 12.61 -0.46
N TRP A 37 4.57 11.72 -0.38
CA TRP A 37 4.60 10.60 0.54
C TRP A 37 5.90 10.62 1.34
N GLN A 38 5.81 10.31 2.62
CA GLN A 38 6.96 10.24 3.53
C GLN A 38 7.22 8.80 3.96
N LEU A 39 8.51 8.43 3.98
CA LEU A 39 8.97 7.23 4.66
C LEU A 39 9.05 7.50 6.17
N THR A 40 8.36 6.71 6.97
CA THR A 40 8.36 6.80 8.43
C THR A 40 9.06 5.59 9.06
N ALA A 41 9.51 5.70 10.31
CA ALA A 41 10.28 4.67 11.00
C ALA A 41 10.13 4.76 12.53
N GLY A 42 8.92 4.54 13.05
CA GLY A 42 8.66 4.59 14.49
C GLY A 42 8.88 5.97 15.10
N ASN A 43 8.50 7.01 14.37
CA ASN A 43 8.68 8.40 14.75
C ASN A 43 7.78 8.78 15.95
N SER A 44 8.13 9.90 16.62
CA SER A 44 7.30 10.44 17.71
C SER A 44 5.94 10.93 17.21
N GLU A 45 4.96 11.05 18.12
CA GLU A 45 3.63 11.57 17.78
C GLU A 45 3.71 13.00 17.24
N GLU A 46 4.57 13.84 17.82
CA GLU A 46 4.76 15.24 17.40
C GLU A 46 5.26 15.34 15.97
N TYR A 47 6.21 14.47 15.58
CA TYR A 47 6.71 14.43 14.20
C TYR A 47 5.62 13.97 13.23
N LEU A 48 4.88 12.92 13.57
CA LEU A 48 3.79 12.41 12.74
C LEU A 48 2.65 13.43 12.61
N GLN A 49 2.36 14.17 13.68
CA GLN A 49 1.41 15.29 13.65
C GLN A 49 1.89 16.40 12.71
N GLU A 50 3.17 16.79 12.79
CA GLU A 50 3.74 17.80 11.89
C GLU A 50 3.62 17.40 10.42
N LEU A 51 3.84 16.11 10.08
CA LEU A 51 3.66 15.60 8.72
C LEU A 51 2.23 15.83 8.20
N MET A 52 1.23 15.68 9.05
CA MET A 52 -0.17 15.79 8.65
C MET A 52 -0.67 17.25 8.68
N GLU A 53 -0.35 18.01 9.73
CA GLU A 53 -0.91 19.36 9.94
C GLU A 53 -0.13 20.45 9.20
N LYS A 54 1.19 20.28 9.03
CA LYS A 54 2.05 21.29 8.38
C LYS A 54 2.32 20.96 6.92
N TYR A 55 2.63 19.69 6.62
CA TYR A 55 2.99 19.28 5.26
C TYR A 55 1.83 18.67 4.49
N HIS A 56 0.71 18.34 5.14
CA HIS A 56 -0.54 17.85 4.53
C HIS A 56 -0.34 16.65 3.61
N LEU A 57 0.52 15.70 4.00
CA LEU A 57 0.92 14.58 3.14
C LEU A 57 -0.28 13.71 2.73
N GLY A 58 -0.28 13.28 1.46
CA GLY A 58 -1.28 12.36 0.90
C GLY A 58 -1.02 10.91 1.28
N GLY A 59 0.21 10.55 1.65
CA GLY A 59 0.55 9.19 2.04
C GLY A 59 1.81 9.04 2.88
N CYS A 60 1.90 7.89 3.52
CA CYS A 60 3.09 7.43 4.21
C CYS A 60 3.39 5.97 3.87
N ARG A 61 4.67 5.64 3.80
CA ARG A 61 5.19 4.27 3.84
C ARG A 61 6.11 4.18 5.03
N TYR A 62 6.25 3.03 5.65
CA TYR A 62 7.10 2.87 6.83
C TYR A 62 8.15 1.78 6.62
N ASN A 63 9.27 1.91 7.34
CA ASN A 63 10.24 0.83 7.49
C ASN A 63 9.70 -0.25 8.44
N ALA A 64 10.23 -1.47 8.29
CA ALA A 64 9.80 -2.61 9.09
C ALA A 64 9.89 -2.31 10.60
N MET A 65 8.77 -2.49 11.30
CA MET A 65 8.64 -2.37 12.75
C MET A 65 7.51 -3.29 13.26
N PRO A 66 7.50 -3.68 14.55
CA PRO A 66 6.49 -4.56 15.12
C PRO A 66 5.06 -4.09 14.83
N GLY A 67 4.14 -5.03 14.59
CA GLY A 67 2.77 -4.74 14.16
C GLY A 67 2.01 -3.79 15.08
N GLN A 68 2.24 -3.86 16.40
CA GLN A 68 1.64 -2.92 17.36
C GLN A 68 2.15 -1.48 17.15
N MET A 69 3.43 -1.31 16.81
CA MET A 69 4.00 0.00 16.50
C MET A 69 3.43 0.54 15.17
N VAL A 70 3.30 -0.33 14.16
CA VAL A 70 2.63 0.02 12.89
C VAL A 70 1.22 0.53 13.16
N LEU A 71 0.42 -0.23 13.92
CA LEU A 71 -0.95 0.13 14.24
C LEU A 71 -1.04 1.48 14.99
N ASN A 72 -0.17 1.71 15.97
CA ASN A 72 -0.14 2.95 16.74
C ASN A 72 0.24 4.14 15.84
N GLN A 73 1.30 4.01 15.03
CA GLN A 73 1.70 5.04 14.08
C GLN A 73 0.58 5.38 13.10
N ASN A 74 -0.07 4.37 12.54
CA ASN A 74 -1.12 4.55 11.55
C ASN A 74 -2.35 5.25 12.14
N ARG A 75 -2.69 4.95 13.41
CA ARG A 75 -3.74 5.68 14.15
C ARG A 75 -3.40 7.15 14.35
N ILE A 76 -2.15 7.46 14.67
CA ILE A 76 -1.67 8.83 14.85
C ILE A 76 -1.77 9.59 13.52
N LEU A 77 -1.28 9.02 12.43
CA LEU A 77 -1.36 9.63 11.10
C LEU A 77 -2.81 9.95 10.70
N GLN A 78 -3.73 8.99 10.85
CA GLN A 78 -5.15 9.21 10.54
C GLN A 78 -5.82 10.22 11.50
N LYS A 79 -5.40 10.28 12.76
CA LYS A 79 -5.93 11.21 13.77
C LYS A 79 -5.70 12.67 13.38
N TYR A 80 -4.52 12.98 12.84
CA TYR A 80 -4.11 14.35 12.51
C TYR A 80 -4.32 14.70 11.03
N ALA A 81 -4.64 13.75 10.19
CA ALA A 81 -4.88 13.98 8.77
C ALA A 81 -6.24 14.66 8.54
N LYS A 82 -6.26 15.80 7.84
CA LYS A 82 -7.49 16.48 7.41
C LYS A 82 -8.25 15.67 6.36
N VAL A 83 -7.52 15.02 5.46
CA VAL A 83 -8.03 14.07 4.47
C VAL A 83 -7.44 12.70 4.82
N PRO A 84 -8.23 11.61 4.81
CA PRO A 84 -7.71 10.29 5.11
C PRO A 84 -6.46 9.97 4.30
N VAL A 85 -5.37 9.61 4.97
CA VAL A 85 -4.07 9.42 4.35
C VAL A 85 -3.89 7.98 3.86
N PHE A 86 -3.21 7.82 2.72
CA PHE A 86 -2.76 6.50 2.27
C PHE A 86 -1.60 6.01 3.14
N ILE A 87 -1.69 4.78 3.61
CA ILE A 87 -0.63 4.14 4.39
C ILE A 87 -0.25 2.84 3.71
N ALA A 88 0.95 2.83 3.12
CA ALA A 88 1.41 1.74 2.28
C ALA A 88 2.39 0.81 2.99
N CYS A 89 2.35 -0.47 2.60
CA CYS A 89 3.29 -1.50 3.00
C CYS A 89 3.64 -2.40 1.80
N ASN A 90 4.64 -3.28 1.97
CA ASN A 90 5.16 -4.16 0.93
C ASN A 90 4.93 -5.66 1.22
N PRO A 91 3.70 -6.16 1.20
CA PRO A 91 3.38 -7.54 1.56
C PRO A 91 3.65 -8.53 0.41
N GLU A 92 4.83 -8.49 -0.17
CA GLU A 92 5.22 -9.30 -1.35
C GLU A 92 5.34 -10.79 -1.06
N GLN A 93 5.60 -11.16 0.20
CA GLN A 93 5.81 -12.56 0.62
C GLN A 93 4.80 -13.00 1.67
N GLY A 94 3.82 -12.16 1.97
CA GLY A 94 2.84 -12.34 3.02
C GLY A 94 2.78 -11.15 3.96
N GLY A 95 2.21 -11.33 5.13
CA GLY A 95 2.08 -10.29 6.14
C GLY A 95 3.39 -9.81 6.77
N ASN A 96 4.48 -10.57 6.61
CA ASN A 96 5.82 -10.15 7.04
C ASN A 96 6.32 -8.89 6.33
N GLY A 97 5.75 -8.53 5.17
CA GLY A 97 5.99 -7.23 4.51
C GLY A 97 5.09 -6.11 5.03
N VAL A 98 4.12 -6.43 5.89
CA VAL A 98 3.33 -5.46 6.67
C VAL A 98 4.06 -5.12 7.97
N CYS A 99 4.54 -6.14 8.68
CA CYS A 99 5.32 -6.05 9.90
C CYS A 99 6.17 -7.32 10.05
N PRO A 100 7.37 -7.27 10.66
CA PRO A 100 8.27 -8.43 10.78
C PRO A 100 7.66 -9.62 11.53
N ASP A 101 6.74 -9.37 12.44
CA ASP A 101 5.96 -10.36 13.18
C ASP A 101 4.73 -10.87 12.41
N GLY A 102 4.52 -10.41 11.18
CA GLY A 102 3.49 -10.90 10.28
C GLY A 102 3.80 -12.26 9.66
N THR A 103 2.78 -12.88 9.09
CA THR A 103 2.89 -14.23 8.53
C THR A 103 3.71 -14.22 7.24
N PHE A 104 4.84 -14.92 7.23
CA PHE A 104 5.53 -15.25 6.00
C PHE A 104 4.81 -16.43 5.31
N VAL A 105 4.46 -16.25 4.05
CA VAL A 105 3.83 -17.30 3.24
C VAL A 105 4.87 -17.94 2.31
N SER A 106 5.38 -17.16 1.34
CA SER A 106 6.41 -17.63 0.40
C SER A 106 6.94 -16.48 -0.44
N SER A 107 8.09 -16.65 -1.09
CA SER A 107 8.49 -15.77 -2.18
C SER A 107 7.64 -16.00 -3.43
N GLN A 108 7.41 -14.95 -4.21
CA GLN A 108 6.59 -15.03 -5.42
C GLN A 108 7.15 -16.01 -6.45
N VAL A 109 8.47 -16.12 -6.61
CA VAL A 109 9.11 -17.09 -7.52
C VAL A 109 8.78 -18.52 -7.14
N LYS A 110 8.72 -18.87 -5.85
CA LYS A 110 8.33 -20.22 -5.40
C LYS A 110 6.86 -20.50 -5.71
N ILE A 111 5.99 -19.52 -5.51
CA ILE A 111 4.57 -19.62 -5.89
C ILE A 111 4.44 -19.79 -7.40
N GLY A 112 5.19 -19.03 -8.20
CA GLY A 112 5.25 -19.16 -9.64
C GLY A 112 5.64 -20.56 -10.11
N ALA A 113 6.67 -21.13 -9.49
CA ALA A 113 7.17 -22.47 -9.79
C ALA A 113 6.14 -23.60 -9.56
N THR A 114 5.12 -23.38 -8.71
CA THR A 114 4.03 -24.36 -8.53
C THR A 114 3.07 -24.43 -9.70
N GLY A 115 3.03 -23.43 -10.56
CA GLY A 115 2.04 -23.32 -11.64
C GLY A 115 0.60 -23.04 -11.14
N LYS A 116 0.36 -22.93 -9.84
CA LYS A 116 -0.98 -22.86 -9.23
C LYS A 116 -1.33 -21.46 -8.75
N THR A 117 -2.44 -20.90 -9.21
CA THR A 117 -2.92 -19.56 -8.83
C THR A 117 -3.50 -19.51 -7.43
N GLU A 118 -4.04 -20.62 -6.91
CA GLU A 118 -4.60 -20.67 -5.56
C GLU A 118 -3.62 -20.28 -4.45
N TYR A 119 -2.32 -20.51 -4.65
CA TYR A 119 -1.31 -20.08 -3.68
C TYR A 119 -1.05 -18.58 -3.69
N ALA A 120 -1.10 -17.95 -4.87
CA ALA A 120 -1.04 -16.49 -4.97
C ALA A 120 -2.26 -15.85 -4.29
N GLN A 121 -3.46 -16.40 -4.54
CA GLN A 121 -4.68 -15.95 -3.88
C GLN A 121 -4.65 -16.15 -2.35
N ALA A 122 -4.10 -17.28 -1.88
CA ALA A 122 -3.94 -17.53 -0.44
C ALA A 122 -2.99 -16.50 0.19
N MET A 123 -1.87 -16.20 -0.45
CA MET A 123 -0.93 -15.17 -0.02
C MET A 123 -1.61 -13.80 0.03
N GLY A 124 -2.37 -13.44 -1.00
CA GLY A 124 -3.12 -12.18 -1.05
C GLY A 124 -4.16 -12.07 0.08
N ARG A 125 -4.88 -13.16 0.40
CA ARG A 125 -5.83 -13.18 1.54
C ARG A 125 -5.14 -12.97 2.88
N VAL A 126 -4.03 -13.63 3.14
CA VAL A 126 -3.24 -13.48 4.38
C VAL A 126 -2.71 -12.06 4.49
N SER A 127 -2.07 -11.56 3.42
CA SER A 127 -1.54 -10.20 3.35
C SER A 127 -2.63 -9.15 3.59
N GLY A 128 -3.75 -9.26 2.88
CA GLY A 128 -4.87 -8.32 2.99
C GLY A 128 -5.49 -8.27 4.39
N ALA A 129 -5.61 -9.43 5.07
CA ALA A 129 -6.10 -9.48 6.45
C ALA A 129 -5.15 -8.73 7.41
N GLN A 130 -3.85 -8.89 7.25
CA GLN A 130 -2.85 -8.25 8.11
C GLN A 130 -2.66 -6.77 7.78
N ILE A 131 -2.74 -6.38 6.51
CA ILE A 131 -2.83 -4.98 6.08
C ILE A 131 -3.96 -4.28 6.84
N LYS A 132 -5.16 -4.86 6.79
CA LYS A 132 -6.34 -4.30 7.46
C LYS A 132 -6.18 -4.25 8.99
N ALA A 133 -5.62 -5.29 9.59
CA ALA A 133 -5.44 -5.38 11.05
C ALA A 133 -4.47 -4.32 11.59
N THR A 134 -3.48 -3.90 10.80
CA THR A 134 -2.50 -2.86 11.17
C THR A 134 -2.90 -1.44 10.77
N GLY A 135 -4.08 -1.27 10.13
CA GLY A 135 -4.55 0.03 9.68
C GLY A 135 -3.86 0.56 8.42
N CYS A 136 -3.10 -0.27 7.71
CA CYS A 136 -2.66 0.03 6.34
C CYS A 136 -3.84 -0.07 5.38
N ASN A 137 -3.83 0.72 4.32
CA ASN A 137 -4.90 0.75 3.33
C ASN A 137 -4.41 0.69 1.88
N MET A 138 -3.09 0.54 1.69
CA MET A 138 -2.47 0.38 0.38
C MET A 138 -1.35 -0.65 0.42
N ALA A 139 -1.23 -1.45 -0.64
CA ALA A 139 -0.17 -2.43 -0.82
C ALA A 139 0.66 -2.08 -2.06
N PHE A 140 2.00 -2.09 -1.93
CA PHE A 140 2.93 -2.12 -3.05
C PHE A 140 3.28 -3.58 -3.36
N ALA A 141 2.25 -4.36 -3.71
CA ALA A 141 2.30 -5.77 -4.05
C ALA A 141 1.03 -6.16 -4.85
N PRO A 142 1.07 -7.24 -5.64
CA PRO A 142 2.23 -8.08 -5.91
C PRO A 142 3.24 -7.42 -6.86
N VAL A 143 4.49 -7.91 -6.90
CA VAL A 143 5.44 -7.56 -7.95
C VAL A 143 5.03 -8.30 -9.23
N VAL A 144 4.75 -7.54 -10.28
CA VAL A 144 4.26 -8.06 -11.58
C VAL A 144 5.31 -8.02 -12.68
N ASP A 145 6.56 -7.82 -12.28
CA ASP A 145 7.70 -7.85 -13.19
C ASP A 145 7.88 -9.23 -13.81
N ILE A 146 8.46 -9.24 -15.00
CA ILE A 146 8.82 -10.46 -15.74
C ILE A 146 10.32 -10.66 -15.63
N THR A 147 10.77 -11.84 -15.21
CA THR A 147 12.19 -12.17 -15.09
C THR A 147 12.80 -12.43 -16.48
N TYR A 148 13.11 -11.39 -17.23
CA TYR A 148 13.81 -11.50 -18.51
C TYR A 148 15.33 -11.66 -18.35
N ASN A 149 15.89 -11.01 -17.31
CA ASN A 149 17.31 -11.06 -17.01
C ASN A 149 17.52 -11.75 -15.66
N TRP A 150 18.12 -12.93 -15.70
CA TRP A 150 18.43 -13.74 -14.51
C TRP A 150 19.52 -13.12 -13.61
N GLU A 151 20.30 -12.15 -14.14
CA GLU A 151 21.30 -11.40 -13.37
C GLU A 151 20.69 -10.22 -12.59
N CYS A 152 19.42 -9.92 -12.80
CA CYS A 152 18.74 -8.86 -12.08
C CYS A 152 18.30 -9.32 -10.68
N GLU A 153 19.17 -9.15 -9.69
CA GLU A 153 18.94 -9.56 -8.29
C GLU A 153 17.67 -8.94 -7.69
N GLU A 154 17.32 -7.70 -8.10
CA GLU A 154 16.17 -6.98 -7.58
C GLU A 154 14.82 -7.66 -7.91
N VAL A 155 14.73 -8.34 -9.03
CA VAL A 155 13.47 -8.94 -9.51
C VAL A 155 13.38 -10.42 -9.19
N LEU A 156 14.49 -11.17 -9.25
CA LEU A 156 14.53 -12.64 -9.26
C LEU A 156 13.57 -13.34 -8.29
N ALA A 157 13.72 -13.10 -6.99
CA ALA A 157 12.90 -13.77 -5.96
C ALA A 157 11.49 -13.14 -5.82
N ARG A 158 11.31 -11.95 -6.37
CA ARG A 158 10.11 -11.14 -6.23
C ARG A 158 9.12 -11.33 -7.38
N ALA A 159 9.58 -11.76 -8.57
CA ALA A 159 8.71 -12.06 -9.70
C ALA A 159 8.14 -13.48 -9.64
N TYR A 160 6.95 -13.66 -10.19
CA TYR A 160 6.35 -15.01 -10.32
C TYR A 160 7.02 -15.89 -11.38
N GLY A 161 7.77 -15.30 -12.33
CA GLY A 161 8.48 -16.03 -13.38
C GLY A 161 8.77 -15.18 -14.61
N ASN A 162 9.09 -15.87 -15.72
CA ASN A 162 9.52 -15.27 -16.98
C ASN A 162 8.48 -15.33 -18.11
N ASP A 163 7.32 -15.93 -17.87
CA ASP A 163 6.22 -15.99 -18.84
C ASP A 163 5.17 -14.91 -18.50
N PRO A 164 4.97 -13.89 -19.36
CA PRO A 164 3.99 -12.83 -19.14
C PRO A 164 2.57 -13.33 -18.92
N LYS A 165 2.17 -14.40 -19.61
CA LYS A 165 0.80 -14.97 -19.48
C LYS A 165 0.62 -15.63 -18.12
N MET A 166 1.65 -16.33 -17.66
CA MET A 166 1.63 -16.93 -16.32
C MET A 166 1.59 -15.86 -15.25
N VAL A 167 2.41 -14.83 -15.36
CA VAL A 167 2.44 -13.73 -14.38
C VAL A 167 1.10 -13.00 -14.35
N ALA A 168 0.52 -12.66 -15.50
CA ALA A 168 -0.78 -11.98 -15.59
C ALA A 168 -1.96 -12.79 -15.01
N GLY A 169 -1.82 -14.11 -14.90
CA GLY A 169 -2.85 -14.97 -14.29
C GLY A 169 -2.68 -15.21 -12.78
N LYS A 170 -1.65 -14.63 -12.14
CA LYS A 170 -1.32 -14.86 -10.72
C LYS A 170 -1.81 -13.78 -9.75
N PRO A 171 -1.88 -12.50 -10.12
CA PRO A 171 -2.35 -11.42 -9.24
C PRO A 171 -3.78 -11.60 -8.76
#